data_d9c1b04129bf886bdd10cc1e93e20ffd
#
_entry.id   d9c1b04129bf886bdd10cc1e93e20ffd
#
_cell.length_a   1.000
_cell.length_b   1.000
_cell.length_c   1.000
_cell.angle_alpha   90.00
_cell.angle_beta   90.00
_cell.angle_gamma   90.00
#
_symmetry.space_group_name_H-M   'P 1'
#
loop_
_entity.id
_entity.type
_entity.pdbx_description
1 polymer ?
#
loop_
_entity_poly.entity_id
_entity_poly.type
_entity_poly.pdbx_seq_one_letter_code
_entity_poly.pdbx_strand_id
1 'polypeptide(L)'
;MNINDIHDKYIIHNKMDFNKLRNNGFKIYGDHAYFNKFVYKDIDRLTVDIDLSDNTYTLTVTDMDHDEIYFPIYNWDCGKNYELEEVIENVIATLDSLCTQKILWNTEKKRKKKHVQHNK
;
A
#
# COMPACT_ATOMS: atom_id res chain seq x y z
N MET A 1 -11.32 1.27 9.64
CA MET A 1 -10.73 1.14 8.27
C MET A 1 -9.93 -0.15 8.21
N ASN A 2 -10.27 -1.02 7.27
CA ASN A 2 -9.52 -2.27 7.07
C ASN A 2 -8.64 -2.19 5.82
N ILE A 3 -7.88 -3.25 5.57
CA ILE A 3 -6.92 -3.24 4.47
C ILE A 3 -7.59 -3.08 3.10
N ASN A 4 -8.81 -3.58 2.92
CA ASN A 4 -9.53 -3.43 1.66
C ASN A 4 -9.94 -1.98 1.42
N ASP A 5 -10.34 -1.26 2.46
CA ASP A 5 -10.67 0.16 2.36
C ASP A 5 -9.44 0.98 1.95
N ILE A 6 -8.28 0.62 2.51
CA ILE A 6 -7.01 1.27 2.14
C ILE A 6 -6.67 0.96 0.69
N HIS A 7 -6.73 -0.32 0.31
CA HIS A 7 -6.41 -0.77 -1.06
C HIS A 7 -7.24 -0.02 -2.11
N ASP A 8 -8.53 0.19 -1.82
CA ASP A 8 -9.44 0.77 -2.81
C ASP A 8 -9.20 2.26 -3.08
N LYS A 9 -8.39 2.91 -2.24
CA LYS A 9 -8.03 4.31 -2.45
C LYS A 9 -6.91 4.52 -3.45
N TYR A 10 -6.22 3.47 -3.85
CA TYR A 10 -5.04 3.56 -4.71
C TYR A 10 -5.18 2.67 -5.92
N ILE A 11 -4.63 3.12 -7.03
CA ILE A 11 -4.54 2.34 -8.27
C ILE A 11 -3.10 2.42 -8.79
N ILE A 12 -2.74 1.55 -9.72
CA ILE A 12 -1.44 1.63 -10.38
C ILE A 12 -1.38 2.92 -11.20
N HIS A 13 -0.30 3.66 -11.05
CA HIS A 13 -0.09 4.89 -11.80
C HIS A 13 0.19 4.56 -13.26
N ASN A 14 -0.39 5.35 -14.19
CA ASN A 14 -0.18 5.12 -15.61
C ASN A 14 1.26 5.36 -16.07
N LYS A 15 2.07 6.04 -15.26
CA LYS A 15 3.50 6.28 -15.55
C LYS A 15 4.42 5.31 -14.82
N MET A 16 3.87 4.29 -14.16
CA MET A 16 4.68 3.28 -13.50
C MET A 16 5.49 2.51 -14.55
N ASP A 17 6.78 2.27 -14.24
CA ASP A 17 7.67 1.48 -15.08
C ASP A 17 8.65 0.68 -14.24
N PHE A 18 9.42 -0.20 -14.90
CA PHE A 18 10.34 -1.09 -14.20
C PHE A 18 11.45 -0.34 -13.47
N ASN A 19 11.94 0.76 -14.03
CA ASN A 19 12.99 1.55 -13.38
C ASN A 19 12.51 2.17 -12.08
N LYS A 20 11.30 2.72 -12.08
CA LYS A 20 10.69 3.26 -10.86
C LYS A 20 10.53 2.18 -9.80
N LEU A 21 10.07 1.00 -10.20
CA LEU A 21 9.91 -0.13 -9.29
C LEU A 21 11.25 -0.50 -8.65
N ARG A 22 12.28 -0.73 -9.47
CA ARG A 22 13.60 -1.11 -8.96
C ARG A 22 14.21 -0.01 -8.07
N ASN A 23 14.06 1.24 -8.46
CA ASN A 23 14.62 2.36 -7.71
C ASN A 23 13.92 2.55 -6.36
N ASN A 24 12.75 1.97 -6.16
CA ASN A 24 11.98 2.10 -4.92
C ASN A 24 11.87 0.79 -4.14
N GLY A 25 12.79 -0.12 -4.38
CA GLY A 25 12.92 -1.32 -3.55
C GLY A 25 12.07 -2.50 -3.96
N PHE A 26 11.40 -2.42 -5.11
CA PHE A 26 10.68 -3.58 -5.64
C PHE A 26 11.65 -4.58 -6.25
N LYS A 27 11.37 -5.85 -6.02
CA LYS A 27 12.06 -6.97 -6.69
C LYS A 27 11.12 -7.59 -7.69
N ILE A 28 11.60 -7.80 -8.91
CA ILE A 28 10.77 -8.30 -10.01
C ILE A 28 11.10 -9.79 -10.23
N TYR A 29 10.05 -10.61 -10.17
CA TYR A 29 10.12 -12.05 -10.43
C TYR A 29 9.02 -12.41 -11.43
N GLY A 30 9.41 -12.71 -12.67
CA GLY A 30 8.44 -13.02 -13.72
C GLY A 30 7.46 -11.87 -13.91
N ASP A 31 6.17 -12.13 -13.74
CA ASP A 31 5.11 -11.16 -13.93
C ASP A 31 4.76 -10.37 -12.67
N HIS A 32 5.53 -10.53 -11.60
CA HIS A 32 5.24 -9.88 -10.31
C HIS A 32 6.38 -9.00 -9.86
N ALA A 33 6.04 -7.90 -9.20
CA ALA A 33 6.98 -7.02 -8.51
C ALA A 33 6.57 -6.94 -7.04
N TYR A 34 7.51 -7.21 -6.14
CA TYR A 34 7.25 -7.28 -4.70
C TYR A 34 8.01 -6.20 -3.96
N PHE A 35 7.32 -5.55 -3.03
CA PHE A 35 7.91 -4.58 -2.12
C PHE A 35 7.53 -4.96 -0.70
N ASN A 36 8.51 -5.02 0.20
CA ASN A 36 8.29 -5.37 1.61
C ASN A 36 8.78 -4.25 2.51
N LYS A 37 8.02 -3.92 3.53
CA LYS A 37 8.41 -2.93 4.52
C LYS A 37 7.76 -3.23 5.85
N PHE A 38 8.53 -3.16 6.93
CA PHE A 38 7.95 -3.26 8.27
C PHE A 38 7.12 -2.02 8.56
N VAL A 39 5.91 -2.22 9.05
CA VAL A 39 4.95 -1.16 9.37
C VAL A 39 4.66 -1.09 10.87
N TYR A 40 5.19 -2.02 11.64
CA TYR A 40 5.19 -1.97 13.09
C TYR A 40 6.41 -2.72 13.61
N LYS A 41 7.39 -1.98 14.14
CA LYS A 41 8.65 -2.56 14.63
C LYS A 41 9.24 -3.52 13.58
N ASP A 42 9.83 -4.62 14.02
CA ASP A 42 10.27 -5.72 13.15
C ASP A 42 9.30 -6.90 13.20
N ILE A 43 8.03 -6.63 13.47
CA ILE A 43 6.98 -7.63 13.69
C ILE A 43 6.02 -7.70 12.50
N ASP A 44 5.37 -6.59 12.16
CA ASP A 44 4.35 -6.58 11.10
C ASP A 44 4.94 -6.03 9.81
N ARG A 45 4.88 -6.83 8.75
CA ARG A 45 5.47 -6.50 7.45
C ARG A 45 4.40 -6.35 6.39
N LEU A 46 4.38 -5.18 5.75
CA LEU A 46 3.56 -4.94 4.56
C LEU A 46 4.27 -5.52 3.33
N THR A 47 3.53 -6.24 2.51
CA THR A 47 3.94 -6.63 1.17
C THR A 47 3.01 -6.00 0.16
N VAL A 48 3.59 -5.28 -0.80
CA VAL A 48 2.89 -4.77 -1.97
C VAL A 48 3.28 -5.66 -3.13
N ASP A 49 2.32 -6.35 -3.72
CA ASP A 49 2.53 -7.26 -4.85
C ASP A 49 1.83 -6.68 -6.06
N ILE A 50 2.61 -6.26 -7.06
CA ILE A 50 2.07 -5.76 -8.32
C ILE A 50 2.10 -6.89 -9.34
N ASP A 51 0.94 -7.20 -9.89
CA ASP A 51 0.83 -8.14 -11.01
C ASP A 51 1.01 -7.34 -12.30
N LEU A 52 2.15 -7.52 -12.95
CA LEU A 52 2.53 -6.76 -14.14
C LEU A 52 1.74 -7.19 -15.38
N SER A 53 1.15 -8.39 -15.37
CA SER A 53 0.41 -8.90 -16.52
C SER A 53 -0.96 -8.25 -16.68
N ASP A 54 -1.64 -7.95 -15.56
CA ASP A 54 -2.97 -7.33 -15.60
C ASP A 54 -3.00 -5.94 -14.95
N ASN A 55 -1.85 -5.45 -14.51
CA ASN A 55 -1.70 -4.10 -13.96
C ASN A 55 -2.57 -3.87 -12.72
N THR A 56 -2.59 -4.85 -11.83
CA THR A 56 -3.27 -4.79 -10.53
C THR A 56 -2.26 -4.94 -9.40
N TYR A 57 -2.70 -4.71 -8.17
CA TYR A 57 -1.83 -4.91 -7.02
C TYR A 57 -2.63 -5.45 -5.84
N THR A 58 -1.93 -6.11 -4.95
CA THR A 58 -2.49 -6.59 -3.69
C THR A 58 -1.64 -6.12 -2.51
N LEU A 59 -2.28 -6.03 -1.35
CA LEU A 59 -1.64 -5.66 -0.09
C LEU A 59 -1.79 -6.81 0.89
N THR A 60 -0.71 -7.16 1.55
CA THR A 60 -0.72 -8.16 2.62
C THR A 60 0.08 -7.62 3.80
N VAL A 61 -0.44 -7.76 5.01
CA VAL A 61 0.31 -7.48 6.23
C VAL A 61 0.47 -8.80 6.98
N THR A 62 1.72 -9.16 7.23
CA THR A 62 2.10 -10.43 7.85
C THR A 62 2.70 -10.18 9.22
N ASP A 63 2.21 -10.92 10.22
CA ASP A 63 2.83 -10.99 11.55
C ASP A 63 4.00 -11.96 11.46
N MET A 64 5.22 -11.42 11.44
CA MET A 64 6.43 -12.22 11.22
C MET A 64 6.81 -13.05 12.44
N ASP A 65 6.34 -12.67 13.63
CA ASP A 65 6.58 -13.46 14.86
C ASP A 65 5.78 -14.75 14.86
N HIS A 66 4.59 -14.74 14.27
CA HIS A 66 3.69 -15.89 14.24
C HIS A 66 3.58 -16.53 12.87
N ASP A 67 4.26 -15.96 11.86
CA ASP A 67 4.26 -16.46 10.48
C ASP A 67 2.84 -16.63 9.92
N GLU A 68 2.01 -15.61 10.14
CA GLU A 68 0.62 -15.60 9.66
C GLU A 68 0.19 -14.17 9.34
N ILE A 69 -0.98 -14.00 8.71
CA ILE A 69 -1.48 -12.66 8.43
C ILE A 69 -1.68 -11.88 9.73
N TYR A 70 -1.43 -10.58 9.68
CA TYR A 70 -1.75 -9.68 10.79
C TYR A 70 -3.26 -9.43 10.80
N PHE A 71 -3.98 -10.27 11.49
CA PHE A 71 -5.44 -10.36 11.47
C PHE A 71 -6.17 -9.05 11.76
N PRO A 72 -5.72 -8.20 12.73
CA PRO A 72 -6.49 -6.99 13.07
C PRO A 72 -6.75 -6.02 11.92
N ILE A 73 -5.84 -5.92 10.92
CA ILE A 73 -6.07 -5.03 9.79
C ILE A 73 -7.10 -5.59 8.79
N TYR A 74 -7.37 -6.89 8.87
CA TYR A 74 -8.38 -7.54 8.04
C TYR A 74 -9.75 -7.60 8.73
N ASN A 75 -9.73 -7.61 10.07
CA ASN A 75 -10.95 -7.67 10.87
C ASN A 75 -11.05 -6.41 11.74
N TRP A 76 -11.79 -5.49 11.25
CA TRP A 76 -12.06 -4.19 11.83
C TRP A 76 -12.61 -4.21 13.24
N ASP A 77 -13.30 -5.30 13.65
CA ASP A 77 -13.95 -5.42 14.96
C ASP A 77 -13.03 -5.84 16.09
N CYS A 78 -11.73 -5.93 15.85
CA CYS A 78 -10.76 -6.31 16.88
C CYS A 78 -10.52 -5.23 17.94
N GLY A 79 -11.24 -4.11 17.86
CA GLY A 79 -11.12 -3.03 18.81
C GLY A 79 -9.92 -2.12 18.56
N LYS A 80 -9.79 -1.11 19.41
CA LYS A 80 -8.69 -0.16 19.28
C LYS A 80 -7.46 -0.70 20.00
N ASN A 81 -6.32 -0.67 19.32
CA ASN A 81 -5.03 -0.92 19.95
C ASN A 81 -3.96 -0.09 19.23
N TYR A 82 -2.89 0.21 19.96
CA TYR A 82 -1.83 1.07 19.43
C TYR A 82 -1.10 0.42 18.26
N GLU A 83 -0.93 -0.89 18.30
CA GLU A 83 -0.28 -1.60 17.19
C GLU A 83 -1.07 -1.44 15.91
N LEU A 84 -2.37 -1.69 15.93
CA LEU A 84 -3.23 -1.57 14.75
C LEU A 84 -3.23 -0.13 14.20
N GLU A 85 -3.32 0.86 15.07
CA GLU A 85 -3.30 2.27 14.65
C GLU A 85 -1.99 2.61 13.93
N GLU A 86 -0.86 2.19 14.49
CA GLU A 86 0.45 2.44 13.88
C GLU A 86 0.60 1.69 12.56
N VAL A 87 0.14 0.44 12.50
CA VAL A 87 0.17 -0.34 11.25
C VAL A 87 -0.62 0.39 10.15
N ILE A 88 -1.84 0.83 10.46
CA ILE A 88 -2.67 1.54 9.48
C ILE A 88 -1.97 2.82 9.00
N GLU A 89 -1.47 3.64 9.93
CA GLU A 89 -0.77 4.88 9.58
C GLU A 89 0.43 4.62 8.68
N ASN A 90 1.22 3.60 9.01
CA ASN A 90 2.44 3.30 8.26
C ASN A 90 2.16 2.64 6.92
N VAL A 91 1.09 1.87 6.80
CA VAL A 91 0.63 1.36 5.50
C VAL A 91 0.26 2.52 4.60
N ILE A 92 -0.57 3.45 5.09
CA ILE A 92 -0.99 4.61 4.31
C ILE A 92 0.21 5.47 3.93
N ALA A 93 1.12 5.75 4.86
CA ALA A 93 2.32 6.53 4.58
C ALA A 93 3.19 5.88 3.50
N THR A 94 3.30 4.55 3.52
CA THR A 94 4.06 3.81 2.52
C THR A 94 3.42 3.94 1.15
N LEU A 95 2.10 3.77 1.06
CA LEU A 95 1.39 3.89 -0.22
C LEU A 95 1.44 5.32 -0.75
N ASP A 96 1.33 6.32 0.12
CA ASP A 96 1.47 7.73 -0.29
C ASP A 96 2.89 8.00 -0.82
N SER A 97 3.90 7.40 -0.23
CA SER A 97 5.27 7.49 -0.75
C SER A 97 5.38 6.90 -2.15
N LEU A 98 4.73 5.76 -2.40
CA LEU A 98 4.70 5.16 -3.73
C LEU A 98 3.94 6.04 -4.73
N CYS A 99 2.96 6.82 -4.28
CA CYS A 99 2.29 7.81 -5.12
C CYS A 99 3.24 8.93 -5.51
N THR A 100 4.05 9.41 -4.59
CA THR A 100 5.06 10.44 -4.88
C THR A 100 6.04 9.97 -5.96
N GLN A 101 6.34 8.68 -5.97
CA GLN A 101 7.23 8.08 -6.96
C GLN A 101 6.52 7.68 -8.26
N LYS A 102 5.21 7.98 -8.38
CA LYS A 102 4.41 7.65 -9.57
C LYS A 102 4.33 6.15 -9.85
N ILE A 103 4.33 5.35 -8.80
CA ILE A 103 4.06 3.92 -8.88
C ILE A 103 2.58 3.66 -8.64
N LEU A 104 2.00 4.32 -7.65
CA LEU A 104 0.56 4.31 -7.37
C LEU A 104 -0.03 5.68 -7.56
N TRP A 105 -1.33 5.75 -7.59
CA TRP A 105 -2.10 6.98 -7.64
C TRP A 105 -3.21 6.92 -6.59
N ASN A 106 -3.30 7.96 -5.75
CA ASN A 106 -4.41 8.09 -4.80
C ASN A 106 -5.59 8.75 -5.48
N THR A 107 -6.67 8.01 -5.67
CA THR A 107 -7.85 8.50 -6.41
C THR A 107 -8.54 9.66 -5.70
N GLU A 108 -8.50 9.72 -4.39
CA GLU A 108 -9.08 10.80 -3.63
C GLU A 108 -8.32 12.11 -3.81
N LYS A 109 -6.99 12.06 -3.81
CA LYS A 109 -6.15 13.24 -4.05
C LYS A 109 -6.39 13.83 -5.44
N LYS A 110 -6.56 12.96 -6.44
CA LYS A 110 -6.88 13.39 -7.80
C LYS A 110 -8.18 14.19 -7.82
N ARG A 111 -9.22 13.71 -7.13
CA ARG A 111 -10.51 14.39 -7.04
C ARG A 111 -10.39 15.73 -6.32
N LYS A 112 -9.66 15.79 -5.23
CA LYS A 112 -9.43 17.02 -4.47
C LYS A 112 -8.72 18.08 -5.31
N LYS A 113 -7.71 17.69 -6.07
CA LYS A 113 -7.00 18.59 -6.97
C LYS A 113 -7.94 19.20 -8.02
N LYS A 114 -8.77 18.37 -8.63
CA LYS A 114 -9.76 18.79 -9.60
C LYS A 114 -10.74 19.79 -8.98
N HIS A 115 -11.21 19.50 -7.80
CA HIS A 115 -12.16 20.34 -7.08
C HIS A 115 -11.56 21.71 -6.75
N VAL A 116 -10.33 21.75 -6.27
CA VAL A 116 -9.64 23.00 -5.95
C VAL A 116 -9.48 23.85 -7.21
N GLN A 117 -9.15 23.27 -8.34
CA GLN A 117 -9.03 24.01 -9.61
C GLN A 117 -10.37 24.60 -10.04
N HIS A 118 -11.48 23.93 -9.79
CA HIS A 118 -12.82 24.41 -10.11
C HIS A 118 -13.21 25.64 -9.30
N ASN A 119 -12.71 25.79 -8.11
CA ASN A 119 -13.07 26.87 -7.21
C ASN A 119 -12.28 28.15 -7.47
N LYS A 120 -11.45 28.12 -8.47
CA LYS A 120 -10.72 29.31 -8.89
C LYS A 120 -11.41 29.98 -10.07
#